data_4b697102d864c766337098cf55552dc4
#
_entry.id   4b697102d864c766337098cf55552dc4
#
_cell.length_a   1.000
_cell.length_b   1.000
_cell.length_c   1.000
_cell.angle_alpha   90.00
_cell.angle_beta   90.00
_cell.angle_gamma   90.00
#
_symmetry.space_group_name_H-M   'P 1'
#
loop_
_entity.id
_entity.type
_entity.pdbx_description
1 polymer ?
#
loop_
_entity_poly.entity_id
_entity_poly.type
_entity_poly.pdbx_seq_one_letter_code
_entity_poly.pdbx_strand_id
1 'polypeptide(L)'
;PGTVIISAVAEVSDIRKTVSPALIADTDTALIHIDFSKDAKKLGGSSFAQIVNALGKEAPSVTDANYFKACFAAMQELINHNLVLAGHD
;
A
#
# COMPACT_ATOMS: atom_id res chain seq x y z
N PRO A 1 -25.83 5.66 -3.46
CA PRO A 1 -24.65 5.14 -2.78
C PRO A 1 -23.80 6.25 -2.18
N GLY A 2 -23.28 6.02 -0.99
CA GLY A 2 -22.43 6.98 -0.33
C GLY A 2 -20.97 6.86 -0.78
N THR A 3 -20.23 7.96 -0.67
CA THR A 3 -18.79 8.00 -0.92
C THR A 3 -18.08 8.50 0.34
N VAL A 4 -17.01 7.82 0.74
CA VAL A 4 -16.17 8.26 1.85
C VAL A 4 -14.77 8.55 1.32
N ILE A 5 -14.27 9.74 1.58
CA ILE A 5 -12.90 10.15 1.27
C ILE A 5 -12.19 10.47 2.58
N ILE A 6 -11.08 9.80 2.83
CA ILE A 6 -10.29 9.98 4.05
C ILE A 6 -8.93 10.55 3.65
N SER A 7 -8.54 11.66 4.28
CA SER A 7 -7.21 12.24 4.14
C SER A 7 -6.48 12.14 5.48
N ALA A 8 -5.23 11.70 5.44
CA ALA A 8 -4.38 11.64 6.60
C ALA A 8 -3.17 12.59 6.41
N VAL A 9 -2.87 13.35 7.43
CA VAL A 9 -1.75 14.31 7.42
C VAL A 9 -0.89 14.04 8.65
N ALA A 10 0.41 13.96 8.46
CA ALA A 10 1.36 13.74 9.53
C ALA A 10 2.66 14.52 9.28
N GLU A 11 3.38 14.77 10.35
CA GLU A 11 4.71 15.37 10.28
C GLU A 11 5.74 14.36 9.76
N VAL A 12 6.64 14.82 8.90
CA VAL A 12 7.73 14.00 8.35
C VAL A 12 9.04 14.42 9.03
N SER A 13 9.71 13.49 9.68
CA SER A 13 10.95 13.75 10.41
C SER A 13 12.16 14.05 9.51
N ASP A 14 12.22 13.45 8.32
CA ASP A 14 13.27 13.66 7.35
C ASP A 14 12.72 13.54 5.92
N ILE A 15 12.56 14.67 5.25
CA ILE A 15 12.03 14.74 3.88
C ILE A 15 12.90 13.99 2.86
N ARG A 16 14.18 13.79 3.13
CA ARG A 16 15.10 13.07 2.24
C ARG A 16 14.80 11.58 2.19
N LYS A 17 14.05 11.06 3.15
CA LYS A 17 13.62 9.65 3.22
C LYS A 17 12.25 9.40 2.60
N THR A 18 11.68 10.39 1.96
CA THR A 18 10.41 10.24 1.27
C THR A 18 10.56 9.27 0.08
N VAL A 19 9.65 8.30 0.01
CA VAL A 19 9.61 7.31 -1.05
C VAL A 19 8.59 7.75 -2.11
N SER A 20 9.00 7.71 -3.37
CA SER A 20 8.17 8.07 -4.52
C SER A 20 7.72 6.81 -5.27
N PRO A 21 6.60 6.85 -6.04
CA PRO A 21 6.16 5.69 -6.82
C PRO A 21 6.99 5.45 -8.10
N ALA A 22 7.93 6.33 -8.42
CA ALA A 22 8.75 6.20 -9.62
C ALA A 22 9.76 5.06 -9.48
N LEU A 23 9.63 4.03 -10.31
CA LEU A 23 10.58 2.92 -10.34
C LEU A 23 11.97 3.37 -10.80
N ILE A 24 12.98 2.85 -10.14
CA ILE A 24 14.37 3.07 -10.54
C ILE A 24 14.73 2.03 -11.62
N ALA A 25 15.22 2.51 -12.76
CA ALA A 25 15.61 1.67 -13.88
C ALA A 25 16.98 1.00 -13.60
N ASP A 26 16.95 -0.06 -12.83
CA ASP A 26 18.11 -0.89 -12.52
C ASP A 26 17.72 -2.36 -12.74
N THR A 27 18.60 -3.14 -13.38
CA THR A 27 18.36 -4.55 -13.69
C THR A 27 18.26 -5.43 -12.44
N ASP A 28 18.86 -5.00 -11.34
CA ASP A 28 18.84 -5.72 -10.07
C ASP A 28 17.67 -5.33 -9.16
N THR A 29 16.77 -4.45 -9.62
CA THR A 29 15.59 -4.06 -8.88
C THR A 29 14.56 -5.21 -8.81
N ALA A 30 14.11 -5.53 -7.62
CA ALA A 30 13.01 -6.46 -7.37
C ALA A 30 11.72 -5.70 -7.07
N LEU A 31 10.60 -6.14 -7.66
CA LEU A 31 9.27 -5.65 -7.35
C LEU A 31 8.62 -6.60 -6.34
N ILE A 32 8.23 -6.06 -5.18
CA ILE A 32 7.68 -6.84 -4.08
C ILE A 32 6.27 -6.34 -3.76
N HIS A 33 5.31 -7.24 -3.71
CA HIS A 33 3.96 -6.96 -3.22
C HIS A 33 3.86 -7.37 -1.75
N ILE A 34 3.41 -6.45 -0.91
CA ILE A 34 3.22 -6.70 0.53
C ILE A 34 1.74 -6.50 0.85
N ASP A 35 1.11 -7.55 1.37
CA ASP A 35 -0.30 -7.53 1.75
C ASP A 35 -0.43 -7.35 3.28
N PHE A 36 -0.97 -6.20 3.69
CA PHE A 36 -1.22 -5.87 5.09
C PHE A 36 -2.59 -6.37 5.59
N SER A 37 -3.44 -6.85 4.68
CA SER A 37 -4.84 -7.15 5.02
C SER A 37 -5.00 -8.42 5.85
N LYS A 38 -4.12 -9.42 5.65
CA LYS A 38 -4.26 -10.77 6.19
C LYS A 38 -5.63 -11.39 5.87
N ASP A 39 -6.22 -11.00 4.76
CA ASP A 39 -7.53 -11.46 4.28
C ASP A 39 -7.39 -12.14 2.92
N ALA A 40 -8.48 -12.74 2.45
CA ALA A 40 -8.58 -13.19 1.07
C ALA A 40 -8.42 -11.99 0.11
N LYS A 41 -7.80 -12.23 -1.04
CA LYS A 41 -7.58 -11.18 -2.05
C LYS A 41 -8.91 -10.81 -2.72
N LYS A 42 -9.58 -9.83 -2.15
CA LYS A 42 -10.86 -9.28 -2.62
C LYS A 42 -10.60 -8.03 -3.44
N LEU A 43 -11.23 -7.92 -4.60
CA LEU A 43 -11.04 -6.82 -5.53
C LEU A 43 -12.33 -6.04 -5.82
N GLY A 44 -13.41 -6.31 -5.08
CA GLY A 44 -14.69 -5.63 -5.26
C GLY A 44 -14.58 -4.12 -5.08
N GLY A 45 -15.06 -3.36 -6.07
CA GLY A 45 -14.98 -1.90 -6.08
C GLY A 45 -13.60 -1.31 -6.39
N SER A 46 -12.58 -2.13 -6.61
CA SER A 46 -11.23 -1.68 -6.94
C SER A 46 -11.16 -1.04 -8.33
N SER A 47 -10.10 -0.26 -8.57
CA SER A 47 -9.82 0.30 -9.91
C SER A 47 -9.69 -0.80 -10.97
N PHE A 48 -9.08 -1.94 -10.62
CA PHE A 48 -8.99 -3.10 -11.50
C PHE A 48 -10.38 -3.65 -11.85
N ALA A 49 -11.24 -3.84 -10.86
CA ALA A 49 -12.61 -4.31 -11.06
C ALA A 49 -13.42 -3.36 -11.96
N GLN A 50 -13.20 -2.05 -11.83
CA GLN A 50 -13.81 -1.04 -12.69
C GLN A 50 -13.33 -1.14 -14.14
N ILE A 51 -12.02 -1.28 -14.36
CA ILE A 51 -11.42 -1.37 -15.70
C ILE A 51 -11.96 -2.60 -16.46
N VAL A 52 -12.12 -3.72 -15.77
CA VAL A 52 -12.67 -4.96 -16.40
C VAL A 52 -14.20 -5.01 -16.40
N ASN A 53 -14.85 -3.93 -15.96
CA ASN A 53 -16.32 -3.83 -15.87
C ASN A 53 -16.98 -4.97 -15.07
N ALA A 54 -16.33 -5.36 -13.98
CA ALA A 54 -16.77 -6.44 -13.09
C ALA A 54 -16.54 -6.02 -11.64
N LEU A 55 -17.40 -5.11 -11.13
CA LEU A 55 -17.21 -4.48 -9.81
C LEU A 55 -17.10 -5.46 -8.64
N GLY A 56 -17.76 -6.62 -8.74
CA GLY A 56 -17.77 -7.58 -7.63
C GLY A 56 -18.58 -7.10 -6.41
N LYS A 57 -18.68 -7.95 -5.41
CA LYS A 57 -19.45 -7.68 -4.19
C LYS A 57 -18.59 -7.65 -2.93
N GLU A 58 -17.37 -8.18 -2.98
CA GLU A 58 -16.48 -8.30 -1.84
C GLU A 58 -15.36 -7.26 -1.92
N ALA A 59 -15.49 -6.21 -1.13
CA ALA A 59 -14.47 -5.17 -1.01
C ALA A 59 -13.25 -5.67 -0.21
N PRO A 60 -12.04 -5.16 -0.52
CA PRO A 60 -10.86 -5.38 0.31
C PRO A 60 -11.12 -4.95 1.76
N SER A 61 -10.60 -5.73 2.70
CA SER A 61 -10.75 -5.43 4.13
C SER A 61 -9.52 -5.87 4.91
N VAL A 62 -9.36 -5.32 6.11
CA VAL A 62 -8.32 -5.71 7.05
C VAL A 62 -8.96 -6.59 8.12
N THR A 63 -8.48 -7.83 8.26
CA THR A 63 -9.03 -8.79 9.23
C THR A 63 -8.31 -8.78 10.57
N ASP A 64 -7.07 -8.29 10.59
CA ASP A 64 -6.21 -8.25 11.78
C ASP A 64 -5.52 -6.88 11.88
N ALA A 65 -6.05 -6.00 12.71
CA ALA A 65 -5.52 -4.65 12.89
C ALA A 65 -4.11 -4.65 13.51
N ASN A 66 -3.80 -5.61 14.36
CA ASN A 66 -2.46 -5.73 14.97
C ASN A 66 -1.42 -6.15 13.93
N TYR A 67 -1.79 -7.07 13.05
CA TYR A 67 -0.94 -7.45 11.91
C TYR A 67 -0.70 -6.26 10.97
N PHE A 68 -1.74 -5.54 10.61
CA PHE A 68 -1.63 -4.32 9.79
C PHE A 68 -0.67 -3.31 10.41
N LYS A 69 -0.84 -3.04 11.71
CA LYS A 69 0.04 -2.13 12.47
C LYS A 69 1.50 -2.60 12.45
N ALA A 70 1.74 -3.89 12.63
CA ALA A 70 3.09 -4.45 12.61
C ALA A 70 3.74 -4.35 11.22
N CYS A 71 2.97 -4.63 10.15
CA CYS A 71 3.43 -4.45 8.78
C CYS A 71 3.76 -2.99 8.47
N PHE A 72 2.91 -2.06 8.89
CA PHE A 72 3.16 -0.63 8.72
C PHE A 72 4.45 -0.21 9.44
N ALA A 73 4.64 -0.63 10.69
CA ALA A 73 5.87 -0.34 11.44
C ALA A 73 7.12 -0.91 10.76
N ALA A 74 7.04 -2.14 10.25
CA ALA A 74 8.14 -2.77 9.50
C ALA A 74 8.48 -1.98 8.23
N MET A 75 7.48 -1.49 7.49
CA MET A 75 7.71 -0.63 6.32
C MET A 75 8.39 0.69 6.69
N GLN A 76 8.00 1.31 7.79
CA GLN A 76 8.67 2.53 8.28
C GLN A 76 10.15 2.27 8.62
N GLU A 77 10.46 1.12 9.22
CA GLU A 77 11.85 0.71 9.49
C GLU A 77 12.65 0.51 8.21
N LEU A 78 12.08 -0.16 7.21
CA LEU A 78 12.72 -0.36 5.91
C LEU A 78 13.03 0.98 5.23
N ILE A 79 12.10 1.91 5.26
CA ILE A 79 12.27 3.27 4.71
C ILE A 79 13.37 4.01 5.48
N ASN A 80 13.36 3.96 6.81
CA ASN A 80 14.36 4.59 7.67
C ASN A 80 15.78 4.09 7.41
N HIS A 81 15.92 2.82 7.07
CA HIS A 81 17.22 2.20 6.74
C HIS A 81 17.59 2.31 5.26
N ASN A 82 16.85 3.09 4.47
CA ASN A 82 17.07 3.31 3.04
C ASN A 82 17.05 2.01 2.21
N LEU A 83 16.23 1.05 2.60
CA LEU A 83 16.08 -0.24 1.93
C LEU A 83 14.97 -0.25 0.86
N VAL A 84 14.20 0.83 0.77
CA VAL A 84 13.10 0.96 -0.20
C VAL A 84 13.48 2.02 -1.23
N LEU A 85 13.56 1.63 -2.49
CA LEU A 85 13.93 2.54 -3.59
C LEU A 85 12.73 3.29 -4.16
N ALA A 86 11.57 2.65 -4.20
CA ALA A 86 10.31 3.21 -4.67
C ALA A 86 9.15 2.45 -4.01
N GLY A 87 7.97 3.05 -3.96
CA GLY A 87 6.78 2.39 -3.40
C GLY A 87 5.49 3.06 -3.81
N HIS A 88 4.42 2.27 -3.88
CA HIS A 88 3.07 2.72 -4.17
C HIS A 88 2.07 1.83 -3.41
N ASP A 89 0.98 2.42 -2.92
CA ASP A 89 -0.15 1.71 -2.29
C ASP A 89 -1.22 1.33 -3.33
#